data_ca7e781994ac22cf379643834dcbff12
#
_entry.id   ca7e781994ac22cf379643834dcbff12
#
_cell.length_a   1.000
_cell.length_b   1.000
_cell.length_c   1.000
_cell.angle_alpha   90.00
_cell.angle_beta   90.00
_cell.angle_gamma   90.00
#
_symmetry.space_group_name_H-M   'P 1'
#
loop_
_entity.id
_entity.type
_entity.pdbx_description
1 polymer ?
#
loop_
_entity_poly.entity_id
_entity_poly.type
_entity_poly.pdbx_seq_one_letter_code
_entity_poly.pdbx_strand_id
1 'polypeptide(L)'
;MTPEQILKLIESHERWLQRKSGGQRADLSGCNLSEFNLAGATLQSAKLSGAYLARAILVNADLSYADMFCANLDGADLTRSLLMRCDLRGAFMRGANLAGANLKEADLRGGALISGNPAAPATIIRSNIGQSELDEAELGGANLSGTDLSHSSMVGATLEKTLLCGANLSGVNLENANLQGADLSGANLSDAKIVGANLAGASLSGALIHRTQLRNSDLHGAILENVDLTTADLAGANLVGADGRGLSRSMRDILRDHAVWIREQGRGGSRAQLAKTDLSGIDISDVNLSGADLREAKLGGATLRRTSLVMSDLSGADMTSTDLRDAEMAGINLSGADLTGARAAGADFSEVELKAADGTPTGRLWVSNLSGAQFIDADLIGAKLTGANLKGANFQGARLTRAHLRGADLDGCNLTTDQLAEAASRP
;
A
#
# COMPACT_ATOMS: atom_id res chain seq x y z
N MET A 1 -3.06 46.99 -12.58
CA MET A 1 -3.39 47.07 -14.03
C MET A 1 -4.88 47.18 -14.22
N THR A 2 -5.34 47.92 -15.25
CA THR A 2 -6.76 47.94 -15.61
C THR A 2 -7.13 46.69 -16.43
N PRO A 3 -8.40 46.26 -16.47
CA PRO A 3 -8.83 45.13 -17.30
C PRO A 3 -8.41 45.25 -18.76
N GLU A 4 -8.48 46.42 -19.34
CA GLU A 4 -8.06 46.70 -20.71
C GLU A 4 -6.55 46.49 -20.93
N GLN A 5 -5.72 46.87 -19.94
CA GLN A 5 -4.26 46.65 -20.00
C GLN A 5 -3.94 45.16 -19.98
N ILE A 6 -4.67 44.38 -19.16
CA ILE A 6 -4.48 42.91 -19.07
C ILE A 6 -4.88 42.25 -20.38
N LEU A 7 -6.02 42.62 -20.98
CA LEU A 7 -6.45 42.07 -22.28
C LEU A 7 -5.42 42.35 -23.38
N LYS A 8 -4.90 43.58 -23.49
CA LYS A 8 -3.83 43.93 -24.44
C LYS A 8 -2.58 43.13 -24.24
N LEU A 9 -2.24 42.82 -22.96
CA LEU A 9 -1.07 42.05 -22.62
C LEU A 9 -1.26 40.57 -23.02
N ILE A 10 -2.44 40.01 -22.84
CA ILE A 10 -2.81 38.65 -23.27
C ILE A 10 -2.80 38.58 -24.80
N GLU A 11 -3.39 39.54 -25.53
CA GLU A 11 -3.33 39.60 -27.00
C GLU A 11 -1.89 39.67 -27.52
N SER A 12 -1.02 40.47 -26.86
CA SER A 12 0.39 40.55 -27.19
C SER A 12 1.10 39.22 -26.95
N HIS A 13 0.73 38.51 -25.87
CA HIS A 13 1.26 37.21 -25.54
C HIS A 13 0.86 36.14 -26.56
N GLU A 14 -0.37 36.13 -27.02
CA GLU A 14 -0.82 35.24 -28.09
C GLU A 14 -0.01 35.46 -29.38
N ARG A 15 0.27 36.72 -29.74
CA ARG A 15 1.16 37.02 -30.88
C ARG A 15 2.57 36.46 -30.66
N TRP A 16 3.08 36.56 -29.42
CA TRP A 16 4.38 36.01 -29.06
C TRP A 16 4.44 34.50 -29.21
N LEU A 17 3.42 33.80 -28.74
CA LEU A 17 3.28 32.35 -28.89
C LEU A 17 3.25 31.96 -30.39
N GLN A 18 2.57 32.75 -31.22
CA GLN A 18 2.50 32.55 -32.66
C GLN A 18 3.72 33.06 -33.42
N ARG A 19 4.75 33.56 -32.71
CA ARG A 19 5.99 34.16 -33.29
C ARG A 19 5.71 35.30 -34.25
N LYS A 20 4.61 36.06 -34.05
CA LYS A 20 4.25 37.26 -34.83
C LYS A 20 4.98 38.50 -34.34
N SER A 21 5.20 39.49 -35.24
CA SER A 21 5.84 40.75 -34.89
C SER A 21 5.01 41.53 -33.87
N GLY A 22 5.68 42.21 -32.93
CA GLY A 22 5.06 42.97 -31.85
C GLY A 22 4.51 42.12 -30.70
N GLY A 23 4.67 40.76 -30.75
CA GLY A 23 4.32 39.89 -29.65
C GLY A 23 5.35 39.98 -28.51
N GLN A 24 4.87 39.96 -27.27
CA GLN A 24 5.69 39.93 -26.06
C GLN A 24 5.16 38.91 -25.09
N ARG A 25 6.07 38.19 -24.41
CA ARG A 25 5.68 37.26 -23.35
C ARG A 25 4.98 38.01 -22.23
N ALA A 26 3.80 37.58 -21.82
CA ALA A 26 3.06 38.19 -20.73
C ALA A 26 3.87 38.12 -19.41
N ASP A 27 4.07 39.27 -18.78
CA ASP A 27 4.57 39.40 -17.41
C ASP A 27 3.47 39.99 -16.52
N LEU A 28 2.82 39.09 -15.79
CA LEU A 28 1.74 39.37 -14.84
C LEU A 28 2.19 39.14 -13.40
N SER A 29 3.50 39.11 -13.18
CA SER A 29 4.07 38.86 -11.85
C SER A 29 3.59 39.91 -10.85
N GLY A 30 3.11 39.46 -9.70
CA GLY A 30 2.56 40.32 -8.64
C GLY A 30 1.29 41.10 -9.00
N CYS A 31 0.72 40.92 -10.20
CA CYS A 31 -0.51 41.60 -10.59
C CYS A 31 -1.72 41.10 -9.83
N ASN A 32 -2.66 42.02 -9.52
CA ASN A 32 -3.97 41.65 -8.97
C ASN A 32 -4.90 41.27 -10.13
N LEU A 33 -5.23 40.00 -10.22
CA LEU A 33 -6.13 39.37 -11.16
C LEU A 33 -7.27 38.65 -10.43
N SER A 34 -7.48 38.99 -9.13
CA SER A 34 -8.54 38.37 -8.33
C SER A 34 -9.90 38.60 -8.98
N GLU A 35 -10.71 37.53 -9.03
CA GLU A 35 -12.07 37.56 -9.60
C GLU A 35 -12.15 37.87 -11.13
N PHE A 36 -11.00 37.95 -11.79
CA PHE A 36 -11.00 38.17 -13.26
C PHE A 36 -11.51 36.92 -13.98
N ASN A 37 -12.24 37.17 -15.07
CA ASN A 37 -12.62 36.12 -16.01
C ASN A 37 -11.51 35.97 -17.07
N LEU A 38 -10.73 34.91 -16.94
CA LEU A 38 -9.66 34.49 -17.84
C LEU A 38 -9.98 33.12 -18.48
N ALA A 39 -11.28 32.78 -18.56
CA ALA A 39 -11.70 31.52 -19.16
C ALA A 39 -11.21 31.40 -20.61
N GLY A 40 -10.58 30.25 -20.94
CA GLY A 40 -10.00 29.99 -22.26
C GLY A 40 -8.77 30.85 -22.62
N ALA A 41 -8.26 31.65 -21.70
CA ALA A 41 -7.08 32.45 -21.96
C ALA A 41 -5.85 31.60 -22.28
N THR A 42 -5.06 32.01 -23.28
CA THR A 42 -3.80 31.38 -23.63
C THR A 42 -2.67 32.08 -22.89
N LEU A 43 -2.26 31.51 -21.74
CA LEU A 43 -1.20 32.02 -20.86
C LEU A 43 0.00 31.06 -20.79
N GLN A 44 0.18 30.24 -21.82
CA GLN A 44 1.27 29.29 -21.92
C GLN A 44 2.63 29.98 -21.73
N SER A 45 3.44 29.48 -20.82
CA SER A 45 4.73 30.07 -20.45
C SER A 45 4.68 31.51 -19.91
N ALA A 46 3.52 32.07 -19.58
CA ALA A 46 3.43 33.39 -18.97
C ALA A 46 4.16 33.47 -17.62
N LYS A 47 4.56 34.69 -17.21
CA LYS A 47 5.07 34.94 -15.86
C LYS A 47 3.90 35.41 -14.98
N LEU A 48 3.66 34.66 -13.93
CA LEU A 48 2.59 34.87 -12.95
C LEU A 48 3.08 34.73 -11.51
N SER A 49 4.42 34.82 -11.32
CA SER A 49 5.02 34.68 -9.98
C SER A 49 4.42 35.70 -9.02
N GLY A 50 3.89 35.22 -7.87
CA GLY A 50 3.25 36.07 -6.86
C GLY A 50 1.97 36.77 -7.34
N ALA A 51 1.40 36.40 -8.47
CA ALA A 51 0.14 36.98 -8.93
C ALA A 51 -1.02 36.64 -7.98
N TYR A 52 -1.94 37.60 -7.81
CA TYR A 52 -3.16 37.40 -7.02
C TYR A 52 -4.30 36.98 -7.96
N LEU A 53 -4.66 35.72 -7.94
CA LEU A 53 -5.68 35.08 -8.79
C LEU A 53 -6.81 34.50 -7.93
N ALA A 54 -6.97 34.98 -6.69
CA ALA A 54 -8.01 34.47 -5.80
C ALA A 54 -9.40 34.62 -6.46
N ARG A 55 -10.16 33.54 -6.50
CA ARG A 55 -11.49 33.46 -7.13
C ARG A 55 -11.52 33.84 -8.61
N ALA A 56 -10.38 33.85 -9.30
CA ALA A 56 -10.35 34.05 -10.75
C ALA A 56 -10.99 32.86 -11.49
N ILE A 57 -11.60 33.13 -12.64
CA ILE A 57 -12.20 32.10 -13.52
C ILE A 57 -11.16 31.77 -14.60
N LEU A 58 -10.57 30.60 -14.52
CA LEU A 58 -9.52 30.09 -15.41
C LEU A 58 -9.98 28.81 -16.13
N VAL A 59 -11.28 28.60 -16.27
CA VAL A 59 -11.89 27.42 -16.92
C VAL A 59 -11.34 27.27 -18.33
N ASN A 60 -10.82 26.08 -18.66
CA ASN A 60 -10.20 25.77 -19.95
C ASN A 60 -9.02 26.70 -20.36
N ALA A 61 -8.43 27.46 -19.42
CA ALA A 61 -7.25 28.25 -19.72
C ALA A 61 -6.01 27.37 -19.97
N ASP A 62 -5.13 27.78 -20.89
CA ASP A 62 -3.82 27.16 -21.08
C ASP A 62 -2.76 27.94 -20.32
N LEU A 63 -2.33 27.36 -19.19
CA LEU A 63 -1.28 27.84 -18.30
C LEU A 63 -0.02 26.96 -18.39
N SER A 64 0.06 26.08 -19.38
CA SER A 64 1.17 25.13 -19.49
C SER A 64 2.51 25.87 -19.48
N TYR A 65 3.48 25.35 -18.70
CA TYR A 65 4.82 25.94 -18.51
C TYR A 65 4.83 27.34 -17.89
N ALA A 66 3.72 27.83 -17.35
CA ALA A 66 3.68 29.14 -16.70
C ALA A 66 4.48 29.11 -15.40
N ASP A 67 5.11 30.24 -15.09
CA ASP A 67 5.75 30.49 -13.80
C ASP A 67 4.71 31.10 -12.84
N MET A 68 4.19 30.30 -11.95
CA MET A 68 3.17 30.66 -10.95
C MET A 68 3.73 30.54 -9.52
N PHE A 69 5.06 30.68 -9.37
CA PHE A 69 5.72 30.60 -8.07
C PHE A 69 5.06 31.54 -7.06
N CYS A 70 4.62 31.00 -5.90
CA CYS A 70 3.93 31.73 -4.84
C CYS A 70 2.67 32.50 -5.30
N ALA A 71 2.03 32.12 -6.41
CA ALA A 71 0.75 32.73 -6.81
C ALA A 71 -0.38 32.37 -5.83
N ASN A 72 -1.32 33.28 -5.66
CA ASN A 72 -2.52 33.07 -4.86
C ASN A 72 -3.71 32.73 -5.78
N LEU A 73 -4.15 31.48 -5.75
CA LEU A 73 -5.26 30.93 -6.52
C LEU A 73 -6.40 30.45 -5.58
N ASP A 74 -6.46 30.96 -4.34
CA ASP A 74 -7.47 30.52 -3.39
C ASP A 74 -8.88 30.70 -3.95
N GLY A 75 -9.66 29.61 -3.98
CA GLY A 75 -11.02 29.58 -4.51
C GLY A 75 -11.12 29.83 -6.02
N ALA A 76 -10.03 29.81 -6.78
CA ALA A 76 -10.07 29.98 -8.24
C ALA A 76 -10.74 28.78 -8.91
N ASP A 77 -11.40 29.01 -10.03
CA ASP A 77 -11.98 27.98 -10.90
C ASP A 77 -11.01 27.67 -12.06
N LEU A 78 -10.29 26.55 -11.93
CA LEU A 78 -9.33 26.02 -12.89
C LEU A 78 -9.88 24.78 -13.62
N THR A 79 -11.21 24.59 -13.63
CA THR A 79 -11.85 23.43 -14.25
C THR A 79 -11.33 23.21 -15.67
N ARG A 80 -10.82 22.00 -15.95
CA ARG A 80 -10.27 21.59 -17.25
C ARG A 80 -9.15 22.49 -17.81
N SER A 81 -8.48 23.26 -16.96
CA SER A 81 -7.33 24.05 -17.38
C SER A 81 -6.10 23.16 -17.66
N LEU A 82 -5.20 23.66 -18.48
CA LEU A 82 -3.92 23.02 -18.78
C LEU A 82 -2.84 23.67 -17.94
N LEU A 83 -2.26 22.92 -16.98
CA LEU A 83 -1.22 23.34 -16.04
C LEU A 83 0.03 22.45 -16.18
N MET A 84 0.22 21.85 -17.35
CA MET A 84 1.34 20.94 -17.57
C MET A 84 2.68 21.64 -17.34
N ARG A 85 3.55 21.03 -16.51
CA ARG A 85 4.90 21.55 -16.22
C ARG A 85 4.93 22.97 -15.67
N CYS A 86 3.84 23.45 -15.05
CA CYS A 86 3.83 24.71 -14.33
C CYS A 86 4.74 24.68 -13.12
N ASP A 87 5.37 25.80 -12.84
CA ASP A 87 5.99 26.07 -11.53
C ASP A 87 4.95 26.66 -10.58
N LEU A 88 4.38 25.81 -9.73
CA LEU A 88 3.38 26.15 -8.71
C LEU A 88 3.98 26.09 -7.28
N ARG A 89 5.31 26.12 -7.16
CA ARG A 89 5.97 26.03 -5.86
C ARG A 89 5.55 27.19 -4.94
N GLY A 90 5.08 26.80 -3.75
CA GLY A 90 4.57 27.78 -2.76
C GLY A 90 3.24 28.43 -3.14
N ALA A 91 2.53 27.94 -4.16
CA ALA A 91 1.22 28.47 -4.53
C ALA A 91 0.16 28.14 -3.47
N PHE A 92 -0.81 29.06 -3.32
CA PHE A 92 -1.98 28.93 -2.46
C PHE A 92 -3.18 28.63 -3.37
N MET A 93 -3.80 27.46 -3.21
CA MET A 93 -4.93 27.00 -4.03
C MET A 93 -6.04 26.42 -3.14
N ARG A 94 -6.13 26.85 -1.91
CA ARG A 94 -7.13 26.33 -0.97
C ARG A 94 -8.55 26.58 -1.48
N GLY A 95 -9.35 25.52 -1.53
CA GLY A 95 -10.72 25.58 -2.04
C GLY A 95 -10.83 25.88 -3.53
N ALA A 96 -9.74 25.76 -4.29
CA ALA A 96 -9.80 25.89 -5.75
C ALA A 96 -10.49 24.68 -6.40
N ASN A 97 -11.14 24.92 -7.53
CA ASN A 97 -11.71 23.86 -8.36
C ASN A 97 -10.77 23.55 -9.53
N LEU A 98 -10.16 22.37 -9.50
CA LEU A 98 -9.26 21.84 -10.53
C LEU A 98 -9.83 20.57 -11.20
N ALA A 99 -11.15 20.38 -11.15
CA ALA A 99 -11.79 19.20 -11.70
C ALA A 99 -11.46 19.05 -13.19
N GLY A 100 -10.94 17.86 -13.57
CA GLY A 100 -10.48 17.57 -14.92
C GLY A 100 -9.29 18.40 -15.40
N ALA A 101 -8.60 19.14 -14.54
CA ALA A 101 -7.42 19.91 -14.92
C ALA A 101 -6.23 18.99 -15.22
N ASN A 102 -5.34 19.42 -16.12
CA ASN A 102 -4.13 18.68 -16.45
C ASN A 102 -2.90 19.33 -15.81
N LEU A 103 -2.40 18.71 -14.73
CA LEU A 103 -1.23 19.13 -13.97
C LEU A 103 -0.03 18.17 -14.17
N LYS A 104 0.02 17.45 -15.29
CA LYS A 104 1.12 16.51 -15.55
C LYS A 104 2.48 17.20 -15.43
N GLU A 105 3.38 16.58 -14.66
CA GLU A 105 4.74 17.06 -14.42
C GLU A 105 4.81 18.47 -13.81
N ALA A 106 3.74 19.01 -13.23
CA ALA A 106 3.76 20.28 -12.52
C ALA A 106 4.53 20.18 -11.20
N ASP A 107 5.14 21.25 -10.76
CA ASP A 107 5.87 21.33 -9.49
C ASP A 107 5.06 22.14 -8.46
N LEU A 108 4.49 21.44 -7.48
CA LEU A 108 3.65 22.00 -6.41
C LEU A 108 4.32 21.94 -5.03
N ARG A 109 5.62 21.70 -4.97
CA ARG A 109 6.36 21.68 -3.68
C ARG A 109 6.29 23.03 -2.98
N GLY A 110 6.72 23.07 -1.71
CA GLY A 110 6.93 24.32 -1.02
C GLY A 110 7.93 25.24 -1.75
N GLY A 111 7.64 26.53 -1.80
CA GLY A 111 8.54 27.58 -2.30
C GLY A 111 9.46 28.09 -1.21
N ALA A 112 10.68 28.52 -1.56
CA ALA A 112 11.60 29.17 -0.64
C ALA A 112 11.76 30.64 -1.04
N LEU A 113 11.33 31.58 -0.18
CA LEU A 113 11.63 33.00 -0.34
C LEU A 113 12.97 33.30 0.33
N ILE A 114 13.94 33.70 -0.45
CA ILE A 114 15.23 34.18 0.04
C ILE A 114 15.11 35.67 0.28
N SER A 115 15.27 36.11 1.54
CA SER A 115 15.31 37.52 1.83
C SER A 115 16.57 38.14 1.23
N GLY A 116 16.53 39.43 0.82
CA GLY A 116 17.73 40.15 0.35
C GLY A 116 18.82 40.28 1.42
N ASN A 117 18.59 39.81 2.65
CA ASN A 117 19.58 39.74 3.72
C ASN A 117 20.21 38.35 3.75
N PRO A 118 21.53 38.19 3.40
CA PRO A 118 22.20 36.89 3.39
C PRO A 118 22.25 36.17 4.75
N ALA A 119 22.05 36.92 5.85
CA ALA A 119 22.04 36.37 7.20
C ALA A 119 20.66 35.90 7.68
N ALA A 120 19.59 36.18 6.93
CA ALA A 120 18.25 35.73 7.28
C ALA A 120 17.99 34.34 6.69
N PRO A 121 17.40 33.39 7.46
CA PRO A 121 17.05 32.09 6.93
C PRO A 121 15.98 32.25 5.83
N ALA A 122 16.03 31.39 4.80
CA ALA A 122 14.99 31.32 3.78
C ALA A 122 13.66 30.97 4.44
N THR A 123 12.60 31.70 4.10
CA THR A 123 11.24 31.37 4.53
C THR A 123 10.67 30.31 3.59
N ILE A 124 10.37 29.13 4.11
CA ILE A 124 9.72 28.07 3.34
C ILE A 124 8.21 28.30 3.37
N ILE A 125 7.62 28.52 2.21
CA ILE A 125 6.18 28.60 2.00
C ILE A 125 5.72 27.22 1.51
N ARG A 126 4.87 26.54 2.27
CA ARG A 126 4.26 25.28 1.82
C ARG A 126 3.14 25.58 0.85
N SER A 127 3.09 24.87 -0.25
CA SER A 127 1.92 24.88 -1.13
C SER A 127 0.72 24.33 -0.37
N ASN A 128 -0.42 24.95 -0.55
CA ASN A 128 -1.66 24.55 0.09
C ASN A 128 -2.76 24.38 -0.96
N ILE A 129 -3.24 23.15 -1.10
CA ILE A 129 -4.31 22.73 -2.02
C ILE A 129 -5.44 22.09 -1.19
N GLY A 130 -5.42 22.25 0.11
CA GLY A 130 -6.43 21.66 1.00
C GLY A 130 -7.85 22.11 0.66
N GLN A 131 -8.82 21.22 0.87
CA GLN A 131 -10.24 21.47 0.60
C GLN A 131 -10.57 21.82 -0.87
N SER A 132 -9.71 21.43 -1.81
CA SER A 132 -9.86 21.66 -3.24
C SER A 132 -10.55 20.49 -3.94
N GLU A 133 -11.14 20.74 -5.10
CA GLU A 133 -11.72 19.73 -5.98
C GLU A 133 -10.73 19.41 -7.11
N LEU A 134 -10.21 18.17 -7.15
CA LEU A 134 -9.30 17.63 -8.16
C LEU A 134 -9.87 16.35 -8.79
N ASP A 135 -11.18 16.18 -8.78
CA ASP A 135 -11.82 15.00 -9.35
C ASP A 135 -11.47 14.89 -10.84
N GLU A 136 -11.10 13.67 -11.28
CA GLU A 136 -10.67 13.39 -12.66
C GLU A 136 -9.44 14.19 -13.12
N ALA A 137 -8.73 14.89 -12.23
CA ALA A 137 -7.53 15.63 -12.59
C ALA A 137 -6.38 14.70 -12.99
N GLU A 138 -5.56 15.16 -13.94
CA GLU A 138 -4.37 14.43 -14.42
C GLU A 138 -3.12 15.00 -13.73
N LEU A 139 -2.54 14.24 -12.79
CA LEU A 139 -1.37 14.64 -12.00
C LEU A 139 -0.14 13.74 -12.26
N GLY A 140 -0.18 12.92 -13.31
CA GLY A 140 0.91 11.98 -13.60
C GLY A 140 2.28 12.63 -13.60
N GLY A 141 3.21 12.12 -12.79
CA GLY A 141 4.58 12.66 -12.66
C GLY A 141 4.68 14.03 -12.00
N ALA A 142 3.58 14.62 -11.49
CA ALA A 142 3.65 15.88 -10.75
C ALA A 142 4.41 15.73 -9.43
N ASN A 143 4.97 16.83 -8.93
CA ASN A 143 5.66 16.85 -7.65
C ASN A 143 4.86 17.62 -6.59
N LEU A 144 4.25 16.87 -5.68
CA LEU A 144 3.42 17.34 -4.57
C LEU A 144 4.09 17.06 -3.21
N SER A 145 5.41 16.86 -3.19
CA SER A 145 6.12 16.54 -1.96
C SER A 145 5.95 17.64 -0.90
N GLY A 146 5.52 17.25 0.30
CA GLY A 146 5.29 18.15 1.43
C GLY A 146 4.11 19.11 1.28
N THR A 147 3.28 18.95 0.24
CA THR A 147 2.09 19.78 -0.02
C THR A 147 0.96 19.43 0.95
N ASP A 148 0.16 20.41 1.33
CA ASP A 148 -1.09 20.18 2.07
C ASP A 148 -2.24 19.97 1.08
N LEU A 149 -2.79 18.76 1.06
CA LEU A 149 -3.91 18.28 0.25
C LEU A 149 -5.09 17.84 1.15
N SER A 150 -5.05 18.20 2.43
CA SER A 150 -6.02 17.70 3.40
C SER A 150 -7.46 18.03 3.00
N HIS A 151 -8.33 17.04 3.17
CA HIS A 151 -9.77 17.14 2.88
C HIS A 151 -10.14 17.53 1.44
N SER A 152 -9.21 17.37 0.49
CA SER A 152 -9.50 17.57 -0.94
C SER A 152 -10.23 16.36 -1.52
N SER A 153 -10.95 16.56 -2.62
CA SER A 153 -11.53 15.50 -3.44
C SER A 153 -10.62 15.24 -4.65
N MET A 154 -10.28 13.98 -4.89
CA MET A 154 -9.44 13.50 -5.98
C MET A 154 -10.04 12.21 -6.58
N VAL A 155 -11.37 12.12 -6.61
CA VAL A 155 -12.08 10.95 -7.11
C VAL A 155 -11.74 10.72 -8.57
N GLY A 156 -11.33 9.50 -8.91
CA GLY A 156 -10.95 9.15 -10.28
C GLY A 156 -9.71 9.86 -10.83
N ALA A 157 -8.99 10.64 -10.01
CA ALA A 157 -7.79 11.34 -10.46
C ALA A 157 -6.67 10.37 -10.89
N THR A 158 -5.85 10.79 -11.84
CA THR A 158 -4.68 10.05 -12.31
C THR A 158 -3.42 10.61 -11.67
N LEU A 159 -2.82 9.83 -10.75
CA LEU A 159 -1.61 10.17 -9.97
C LEU A 159 -0.45 9.20 -10.26
N GLU A 160 -0.38 8.65 -11.46
CA GLU A 160 0.70 7.71 -11.82
C GLU A 160 2.07 8.36 -11.63
N LYS A 161 2.95 7.68 -10.86
CA LYS A 161 4.32 8.13 -10.60
C LYS A 161 4.41 9.55 -10.01
N THR A 162 3.35 10.02 -9.41
CA THR A 162 3.31 11.33 -8.70
C THR A 162 4.17 11.26 -7.43
N LEU A 163 4.92 12.32 -7.14
CA LEU A 163 5.71 12.43 -5.91
C LEU A 163 4.87 13.11 -4.83
N LEU A 164 4.51 12.38 -3.80
CA LEU A 164 3.69 12.79 -2.65
C LEU A 164 4.44 12.59 -1.33
N CYS A 165 5.77 12.49 -1.37
CA CYS A 165 6.59 12.25 -0.19
C CYS A 165 6.34 13.31 0.89
N GLY A 166 5.96 12.86 2.09
CA GLY A 166 5.65 13.74 3.22
C GLY A 166 4.45 14.69 3.03
N ALA A 167 3.63 14.49 2.00
CA ALA A 167 2.41 15.27 1.79
C ALA A 167 1.37 15.03 2.88
N ASN A 168 0.55 16.03 3.18
CA ASN A 168 -0.61 15.90 4.05
C ASN A 168 -1.85 15.57 3.22
N LEU A 169 -2.27 14.31 3.24
CA LEU A 169 -3.44 13.76 2.56
C LEU A 169 -4.54 13.36 3.58
N SER A 170 -4.52 13.93 4.78
CA SER A 170 -5.49 13.58 5.81
C SER A 170 -6.92 13.90 5.36
N GLY A 171 -7.81 12.91 5.48
CA GLY A 171 -9.21 13.05 5.08
C GLY A 171 -9.44 13.27 3.58
N VAL A 172 -8.44 13.07 2.73
CA VAL A 172 -8.59 13.15 1.27
C VAL A 172 -9.52 12.06 0.75
N ASN A 173 -10.29 12.37 -0.30
CA ASN A 173 -11.06 11.38 -1.04
C ASN A 173 -10.32 11.01 -2.34
N LEU A 174 -9.79 9.79 -2.40
CA LEU A 174 -9.08 9.18 -3.54
C LEU A 174 -9.83 7.96 -4.09
N GLU A 175 -11.16 7.93 -3.94
CA GLU A 175 -11.96 6.82 -4.46
C GLU A 175 -11.71 6.63 -5.95
N ASN A 176 -11.40 5.38 -6.37
CA ASN A 176 -11.10 4.99 -7.75
C ASN A 176 -9.94 5.75 -8.42
N ALA A 177 -9.11 6.45 -7.65
CA ALA A 177 -7.94 7.14 -8.20
C ALA A 177 -6.85 6.15 -8.66
N ASN A 178 -6.04 6.54 -9.63
CA ASN A 178 -4.89 5.77 -10.11
C ASN A 178 -3.58 6.33 -9.55
N LEU A 179 -3.03 5.68 -8.53
CA LEU A 179 -1.77 6.01 -7.85
C LEU A 179 -0.64 5.03 -8.21
N GLN A 180 -0.73 4.34 -9.35
CA GLN A 180 0.26 3.34 -9.73
C GLN A 180 1.68 3.92 -9.73
N GLY A 181 2.57 3.30 -8.95
CA GLY A 181 3.97 3.71 -8.83
C GLY A 181 4.17 5.10 -8.20
N ALA A 182 3.17 5.69 -7.55
CA ALA A 182 3.31 6.95 -6.83
C ALA A 182 4.21 6.79 -5.60
N ASP A 183 4.92 7.86 -5.22
CA ASP A 183 5.70 7.91 -3.99
C ASP A 183 4.94 8.66 -2.88
N LEU A 184 4.35 7.91 -1.97
CA LEU A 184 3.62 8.36 -0.79
C LEU A 184 4.46 8.22 0.49
N SER A 185 5.79 8.08 0.37
CA SER A 185 6.67 7.83 1.51
C SER A 185 6.54 8.93 2.57
N GLY A 186 6.26 8.54 3.80
CA GLY A 186 6.06 9.48 4.91
C GLY A 186 4.82 10.37 4.80
N ALA A 187 3.94 10.17 3.82
CA ALA A 187 2.70 10.93 3.68
C ALA A 187 1.71 10.64 4.83
N ASN A 188 0.90 11.62 5.16
CA ASN A 188 -0.20 11.45 6.13
C ASN A 188 -1.51 11.17 5.38
N LEU A 189 -1.97 9.93 5.41
CA LEU A 189 -3.22 9.45 4.82
C LEU A 189 -4.29 9.16 5.87
N SER A 190 -4.13 9.66 7.10
CA SER A 190 -5.09 9.42 8.18
C SER A 190 -6.49 9.85 7.76
N ASP A 191 -7.49 9.02 8.06
CA ASP A 191 -8.90 9.25 7.70
C ASP A 191 -9.18 9.35 6.18
N ALA A 192 -8.21 9.06 5.32
CA ALA A 192 -8.38 9.11 3.87
C ALA A 192 -9.31 8.01 3.35
N LYS A 193 -10.06 8.30 2.28
CA LYS A 193 -10.86 7.34 1.52
C LYS A 193 -10.11 6.96 0.25
N ILE A 194 -9.68 5.69 0.17
CA ILE A 194 -8.89 5.17 -0.95
C ILE A 194 -9.56 3.91 -1.53
N VAL A 195 -10.89 3.89 -1.45
CA VAL A 195 -11.70 2.74 -1.86
C VAL A 195 -11.60 2.54 -3.37
N GLY A 196 -11.29 1.31 -3.80
CA GLY A 196 -11.19 0.96 -5.21
C GLY A 196 -10.01 1.58 -5.96
N ALA A 197 -9.11 2.29 -5.28
CA ALA A 197 -7.96 2.93 -5.91
C ALA A 197 -6.88 1.92 -6.34
N ASN A 198 -6.13 2.25 -7.38
CA ASN A 198 -4.98 1.50 -7.84
C ASN A 198 -3.68 2.08 -7.23
N LEU A 199 -3.08 1.36 -6.28
CA LEU A 199 -1.80 1.68 -5.66
C LEU A 199 -0.70 0.67 -6.06
N ALA A 200 -0.89 -0.05 -7.17
CA ALA A 200 0.06 -1.07 -7.60
C ALA A 200 1.47 -0.48 -7.75
N GLY A 201 2.45 -1.08 -7.06
CA GLY A 201 3.83 -0.63 -7.04
C GLY A 201 4.08 0.74 -6.40
N ALA A 202 3.09 1.34 -5.71
CA ALA A 202 3.29 2.60 -4.99
C ALA A 202 4.16 2.41 -3.75
N SER A 203 4.93 3.44 -3.37
CA SER A 203 5.66 3.47 -2.11
C SER A 203 4.84 4.18 -1.03
N LEU A 204 4.49 3.46 0.03
CA LEU A 204 3.86 4.02 1.23
C LEU A 204 4.83 3.96 2.44
N SER A 205 6.14 3.76 2.22
CA SER A 205 7.11 3.60 3.31
C SER A 205 6.98 4.68 4.37
N GLY A 206 6.71 4.28 5.62
CA GLY A 206 6.54 5.21 6.74
C GLY A 206 5.30 6.10 6.67
N ALA A 207 4.38 5.87 5.74
CA ALA A 207 3.13 6.62 5.66
C ALA A 207 2.23 6.38 6.88
N LEU A 208 1.49 7.41 7.28
CA LEU A 208 0.49 7.33 8.34
C LEU A 208 -0.86 7.01 7.72
N ILE A 209 -1.39 5.83 8.00
CA ILE A 209 -2.66 5.34 7.43
C ILE A 209 -3.72 5.04 8.50
N HIS A 210 -3.69 5.81 9.58
CA HIS A 210 -4.65 5.64 10.67
C HIS A 210 -6.09 5.83 10.19
N ARG A 211 -6.96 4.83 10.41
CA ARG A 211 -8.38 4.81 9.97
C ARG A 211 -8.59 5.05 8.46
N THR A 212 -7.58 4.78 7.65
CA THR A 212 -7.67 4.89 6.20
C THR A 212 -8.55 3.78 5.63
N GLN A 213 -9.45 4.13 4.71
CA GLN A 213 -10.33 3.18 4.04
C GLN A 213 -9.68 2.72 2.72
N LEU A 214 -9.15 1.50 2.70
CA LEU A 214 -8.46 0.87 1.55
C LEU A 214 -9.27 -0.28 0.95
N ARG A 215 -10.60 -0.30 1.17
CA ARG A 215 -11.46 -1.38 0.66
C ARG A 215 -11.34 -1.51 -0.85
N ASN A 216 -11.22 -2.78 -1.32
CA ASN A 216 -11.15 -3.12 -2.74
C ASN A 216 -10.03 -2.38 -3.52
N SER A 217 -9.05 -1.79 -2.85
CA SER A 217 -7.91 -1.16 -3.50
C SER A 217 -6.89 -2.20 -3.98
N ASP A 218 -6.14 -1.87 -5.03
CA ASP A 218 -5.04 -2.69 -5.51
C ASP A 218 -3.70 -2.17 -4.98
N LEU A 219 -3.12 -2.89 -4.03
CA LEU A 219 -1.80 -2.64 -3.44
C LEU A 219 -0.75 -3.63 -3.96
N HIS A 220 -1.01 -4.30 -5.10
CA HIS A 220 -0.08 -5.28 -5.66
C HIS A 220 1.33 -4.69 -5.81
N GLY A 221 2.32 -5.34 -5.20
CA GLY A 221 3.71 -4.89 -5.26
C GLY A 221 3.98 -3.53 -4.58
N ALA A 222 3.04 -2.99 -3.79
CA ALA A 222 3.26 -1.75 -3.06
C ALA A 222 4.31 -1.93 -1.96
N ILE A 223 5.09 -0.88 -1.68
CA ILE A 223 6.09 -0.85 -0.61
C ILE A 223 5.43 -0.31 0.66
N LEU A 224 5.31 -1.16 1.68
CA LEU A 224 4.63 -0.88 2.96
C LEU A 224 5.61 -0.85 4.15
N GLU A 225 6.88 -0.58 3.92
CA GLU A 225 7.89 -0.55 4.96
C GLU A 225 7.57 0.51 6.02
N ASN A 226 7.59 0.13 7.31
CA ASN A 226 7.24 0.99 8.45
C ASN A 226 5.81 1.55 8.45
N VAL A 227 4.85 0.89 7.78
CA VAL A 227 3.43 1.24 7.78
C VAL A 227 2.69 0.43 8.84
N ASP A 228 1.86 1.07 9.65
CA ASP A 228 0.96 0.42 10.59
C ASP A 228 -0.43 0.23 9.95
N LEU A 229 -0.73 -1.01 9.55
CA LEU A 229 -1.99 -1.37 8.90
C LEU A 229 -3.12 -1.67 9.90
N THR A 230 -2.87 -1.70 11.21
CA THR A 230 -3.80 -2.23 12.23
C THR A 230 -5.12 -1.51 12.34
N THR A 231 -5.17 -0.24 11.96
CA THR A 231 -6.38 0.59 12.02
C THR A 231 -6.97 0.89 10.64
N ALA A 232 -6.34 0.43 9.57
CA ALA A 232 -6.82 0.60 8.20
C ALA A 232 -7.89 -0.45 7.85
N ASP A 233 -8.85 -0.06 7.03
CA ASP A 233 -9.86 -0.96 6.51
C ASP A 233 -9.41 -1.52 5.16
N LEU A 234 -8.93 -2.75 5.17
CA LEU A 234 -8.35 -3.46 4.02
C LEU A 234 -9.31 -4.49 3.39
N ALA A 235 -10.62 -4.44 3.70
CA ALA A 235 -11.58 -5.42 3.19
C ALA A 235 -11.56 -5.48 1.66
N GLY A 236 -11.21 -6.64 1.09
CA GLY A 236 -11.11 -6.84 -0.35
C GLY A 236 -9.89 -6.20 -1.03
N ALA A 237 -8.96 -5.61 -0.27
CA ALA A 237 -7.72 -5.06 -0.84
C ALA A 237 -6.78 -6.17 -1.36
N ASN A 238 -6.13 -5.92 -2.50
CA ASN A 238 -5.14 -6.81 -3.08
C ASN A 238 -3.74 -6.45 -2.58
N LEU A 239 -3.17 -7.25 -1.70
CA LEU A 239 -1.83 -7.07 -1.12
C LEU A 239 -0.78 -8.03 -1.71
N VAL A 240 -1.07 -8.71 -2.81
CA VAL A 240 -0.17 -9.69 -3.43
C VAL A 240 1.16 -9.03 -3.80
N GLY A 241 2.27 -9.56 -3.28
CA GLY A 241 3.61 -9.02 -3.54
C GLY A 241 3.88 -7.64 -2.95
N ALA A 242 2.99 -7.11 -2.07
CA ALA A 242 3.29 -5.89 -1.34
C ALA A 242 4.53 -6.08 -0.47
N ASP A 243 5.52 -5.20 -0.62
CA ASP A 243 6.77 -5.25 0.10
C ASP A 243 6.66 -4.48 1.42
N GLY A 244 7.24 -5.02 2.45
CA GLY A 244 7.10 -4.52 3.82
C GLY A 244 6.29 -5.47 4.68
N ARG A 245 5.90 -6.63 4.11
CA ARG A 245 5.25 -7.75 4.79
C ARG A 245 3.95 -7.40 5.52
N GLY A 246 3.36 -6.24 5.27
CA GLY A 246 2.13 -5.80 5.93
C GLY A 246 2.22 -5.78 7.46
N LEU A 247 3.44 -5.88 7.99
CA LEU A 247 3.69 -6.00 9.42
C LEU A 247 3.54 -4.65 10.09
N SER A 248 2.54 -4.51 10.95
CA SER A 248 2.48 -3.39 11.89
C SER A 248 3.79 -3.29 12.70
N ARG A 249 4.07 -2.13 13.24
CA ARG A 249 5.23 -1.95 14.15
C ARG A 249 5.18 -2.96 15.30
N SER A 250 3.99 -3.19 15.86
CA SER A 250 3.76 -4.18 16.91
C SER A 250 4.06 -5.60 16.42
N MET A 251 3.68 -5.96 15.19
CA MET A 251 3.97 -7.29 14.63
C MET A 251 5.47 -7.51 14.46
N ARG A 252 6.21 -6.51 13.95
CA ARG A 252 7.68 -6.61 13.85
C ARG A 252 8.34 -6.77 15.20
N ASP A 253 7.85 -6.05 16.20
CA ASP A 253 8.34 -6.17 17.57
C ASP A 253 8.06 -7.58 18.12
N ILE A 254 6.85 -8.13 17.89
CA ILE A 254 6.50 -9.51 18.25
C ILE A 254 7.44 -10.51 17.58
N LEU A 255 7.67 -10.38 16.26
CA LEU A 255 8.54 -11.29 15.53
C LEU A 255 10.01 -11.17 15.96
N ARG A 256 10.49 -9.95 16.21
CA ARG A 256 11.84 -9.71 16.73
C ARG A 256 12.02 -10.32 18.12
N ASP A 257 11.08 -10.09 19.01
CA ASP A 257 11.12 -10.63 20.38
C ASP A 257 11.01 -12.16 20.36
N HIS A 258 10.21 -12.71 19.45
CA HIS A 258 10.12 -14.15 19.25
C HIS A 258 11.43 -14.73 18.70
N ALA A 259 12.10 -14.06 17.77
CA ALA A 259 13.41 -14.48 17.28
C ALA A 259 14.47 -14.49 18.39
N VAL A 260 14.41 -13.54 19.31
CA VAL A 260 15.25 -13.55 20.55
C VAL A 260 14.88 -14.74 21.43
N TRP A 261 13.58 -14.98 21.64
CA TRP A 261 13.08 -16.09 22.45
C TRP A 261 13.57 -17.46 21.91
N ILE A 262 13.51 -17.67 20.60
CA ILE A 262 14.03 -18.89 19.94
C ILE A 262 15.54 -19.00 20.16
N ARG A 263 16.31 -17.94 19.82
CA ARG A 263 17.78 -17.94 19.91
C ARG A 263 18.26 -18.21 21.32
N GLU A 264 17.58 -17.67 22.33
CA GLU A 264 17.95 -17.77 23.73
C GLU A 264 17.23 -18.92 24.45
N GLN A 265 16.54 -19.79 23.71
CA GLN A 265 15.84 -20.96 24.25
C GLN A 265 14.86 -20.62 25.38
N GLY A 266 14.11 -19.52 25.21
CA GLY A 266 13.12 -19.05 26.16
C GLY A 266 13.66 -18.26 27.36
N ARG A 267 14.97 -17.97 27.42
CA ARG A 267 15.58 -17.20 28.53
C ARG A 267 15.46 -15.69 28.33
N GLY A 268 15.25 -15.23 27.12
CA GLY A 268 15.03 -13.82 26.75
C GLY A 268 14.03 -13.70 25.63
N GLY A 269 13.57 -12.48 25.35
CA GLY A 269 12.50 -12.23 24.40
C GLY A 269 11.13 -12.74 24.87
N SER A 270 10.19 -12.85 23.94
CA SER A 270 8.83 -13.33 24.24
C SER A 270 8.34 -14.25 23.12
N ARG A 271 7.68 -15.34 23.49
CA ARG A 271 6.97 -16.21 22.55
C ARG A 271 5.89 -15.41 21.80
N ALA A 272 5.85 -15.52 20.48
CA ALA A 272 4.82 -14.83 19.68
C ALA A 272 3.40 -15.27 20.08
N GLN A 273 2.59 -14.30 20.47
CA GLN A 273 1.18 -14.45 20.83
C GLN A 273 0.36 -13.81 19.71
N LEU A 274 -0.09 -14.61 18.76
CA LEU A 274 -0.79 -14.19 17.55
C LEU A 274 -2.18 -14.85 17.44
N ALA A 275 -2.71 -15.36 18.57
CA ALA A 275 -4.04 -15.95 18.59
C ALA A 275 -5.10 -14.93 18.18
N LYS A 276 -6.04 -15.35 17.30
CA LYS A 276 -7.14 -14.53 16.78
C LYS A 276 -6.71 -13.27 16.00
N THR A 277 -5.42 -13.15 15.68
CA THR A 277 -4.92 -12.01 14.91
C THR A 277 -5.30 -12.18 13.43
N ASP A 278 -5.65 -11.07 12.78
CA ASP A 278 -5.84 -11.04 11.33
C ASP A 278 -4.49 -10.86 10.64
N LEU A 279 -4.06 -11.92 9.95
CA LEU A 279 -2.82 -12.04 9.19
C LEU A 279 -3.13 -12.39 7.73
N SER A 280 -4.36 -12.10 7.26
CA SER A 280 -4.80 -12.42 5.90
C SER A 280 -3.90 -11.73 4.87
N GLY A 281 -3.47 -12.49 3.85
CA GLY A 281 -2.62 -11.99 2.76
C GLY A 281 -1.20 -11.59 3.14
N ILE A 282 -0.78 -11.75 4.40
CA ILE A 282 0.57 -11.41 4.87
C ILE A 282 1.64 -12.29 4.23
N ASP A 283 2.83 -11.75 3.98
CA ASP A 283 4.02 -12.52 3.63
C ASP A 283 4.97 -12.61 4.83
N ILE A 284 5.06 -13.81 5.40
CA ILE A 284 6.00 -14.17 6.46
C ILE A 284 6.89 -15.35 6.05
N SER A 285 7.20 -15.44 4.75
CA SER A 285 8.15 -16.43 4.23
C SER A 285 9.49 -16.35 4.96
N ASP A 286 10.13 -17.49 5.13
CA ASP A 286 11.44 -17.64 5.76
C ASP A 286 11.52 -17.17 7.24
N VAL A 287 10.38 -16.89 7.89
CA VAL A 287 10.31 -16.49 9.30
C VAL A 287 10.29 -17.72 10.20
N ASN A 288 10.96 -17.68 11.36
CA ASN A 288 10.86 -18.72 12.37
C ASN A 288 9.82 -18.34 13.43
N LEU A 289 8.69 -19.06 13.39
CA LEU A 289 7.57 -18.97 14.34
C LEU A 289 7.40 -20.27 15.16
N SER A 290 8.48 -21.05 15.30
CA SER A 290 8.41 -22.31 16.07
C SER A 290 7.91 -22.07 17.49
N GLY A 291 6.93 -22.88 17.89
CA GLY A 291 6.28 -22.76 19.19
C GLY A 291 5.34 -21.55 19.36
N ALA A 292 5.10 -20.74 18.33
CA ALA A 292 4.17 -19.60 18.41
C ALA A 292 2.72 -20.02 18.70
N ASP A 293 1.94 -19.13 19.28
CA ASP A 293 0.50 -19.26 19.47
C ASP A 293 -0.25 -18.49 18.37
N LEU A 294 -0.86 -19.21 17.45
CA LEU A 294 -1.61 -18.70 16.29
C LEU A 294 -3.05 -19.27 16.27
N ARG A 295 -3.58 -19.69 17.44
CA ARG A 295 -4.93 -20.26 17.53
C ARG A 295 -5.98 -19.33 16.97
N GLU A 296 -6.86 -19.86 16.12
CA GLU A 296 -7.95 -19.11 15.50
C GLU A 296 -7.46 -17.85 14.70
N ALA A 297 -6.16 -17.78 14.35
CA ALA A 297 -5.64 -16.70 13.52
C ALA A 297 -6.24 -16.77 12.11
N LYS A 298 -6.45 -15.61 11.47
CA LYS A 298 -6.87 -15.53 10.08
C LYS A 298 -5.61 -15.39 9.21
N LEU A 299 -5.32 -16.41 8.41
CA LEU A 299 -4.17 -16.51 7.52
C LEU A 299 -4.59 -16.67 6.06
N GLY A 300 -5.89 -16.44 5.75
CA GLY A 300 -6.42 -16.62 4.40
C GLY A 300 -5.59 -15.89 3.33
N GLY A 301 -5.12 -16.60 2.31
CA GLY A 301 -4.26 -16.06 1.24
C GLY A 301 -2.86 -15.63 1.68
N ALA A 302 -2.44 -15.86 2.92
CA ALA A 302 -1.10 -15.52 3.40
C ALA A 302 -0.01 -16.35 2.70
N THR A 303 1.23 -15.83 2.66
CA THR A 303 2.40 -16.53 2.15
C THR A 303 3.33 -16.90 3.30
N LEU A 304 3.49 -18.22 3.54
CA LEU A 304 4.31 -18.82 4.59
C LEU A 304 5.34 -19.80 4.00
N ARG A 305 5.89 -19.50 2.84
CA ARG A 305 6.87 -20.37 2.18
C ARG A 305 8.13 -20.49 3.02
N ARG A 306 8.59 -21.73 3.26
CA ARG A 306 9.78 -22.04 4.07
C ARG A 306 9.76 -21.42 5.48
N THR A 307 8.57 -21.04 5.96
CA THR A 307 8.37 -20.60 7.35
C THR A 307 8.53 -21.77 8.29
N SER A 308 9.25 -21.60 9.40
CA SER A 308 9.31 -22.63 10.44
C SER A 308 8.18 -22.40 11.45
N LEU A 309 7.29 -23.37 11.56
CA LEU A 309 6.13 -23.42 12.47
C LEU A 309 6.20 -24.67 13.37
N VAL A 310 7.42 -25.19 13.59
CA VAL A 310 7.63 -26.39 14.40
C VAL A 310 7.02 -26.23 15.80
N MET A 311 6.18 -27.18 16.20
CA MET A 311 5.50 -27.20 17.52
C MET A 311 4.63 -25.95 17.82
N SER A 312 4.22 -25.18 16.81
CA SER A 312 3.28 -24.06 16.98
C SER A 312 1.84 -24.54 17.06
N ASP A 313 0.97 -23.70 17.63
CA ASP A 313 -0.47 -23.97 17.77
C ASP A 313 -1.27 -23.09 16.82
N LEU A 314 -1.85 -23.67 15.79
CA LEU A 314 -2.74 -23.06 14.79
C LEU A 314 -4.14 -23.72 14.83
N SER A 315 -4.55 -24.28 15.97
CA SER A 315 -5.87 -24.90 16.09
C SER A 315 -6.98 -23.91 15.75
N GLY A 316 -7.91 -24.34 14.89
CA GLY A 316 -9.02 -23.52 14.42
C GLY A 316 -8.64 -22.33 13.54
N ALA A 317 -7.40 -22.21 13.07
CA ALA A 317 -6.98 -21.12 12.19
C ALA A 317 -7.64 -21.22 10.82
N ASP A 318 -7.96 -20.06 10.23
CA ASP A 318 -8.32 -19.92 8.82
C ASP A 318 -7.06 -19.80 7.98
N MET A 319 -6.73 -20.82 7.22
CA MET A 319 -5.56 -20.90 6.32
C MET A 319 -6.00 -21.12 4.87
N THR A 320 -7.21 -20.67 4.51
CA THR A 320 -7.74 -20.84 3.16
C THR A 320 -6.82 -20.20 2.12
N SER A 321 -6.52 -20.93 1.03
CA SER A 321 -5.65 -20.46 -0.07
C SER A 321 -4.24 -20.02 0.36
N THR A 322 -3.77 -20.40 1.54
CA THR A 322 -2.43 -20.06 2.06
C THR A 322 -1.33 -20.76 1.26
N ASP A 323 -0.20 -20.08 1.03
CA ASP A 323 0.99 -20.67 0.40
C ASP A 323 1.97 -21.18 1.49
N LEU A 324 1.95 -22.49 1.72
CA LEU A 324 2.74 -23.22 2.71
C LEU A 324 3.87 -24.04 2.08
N ARG A 325 4.23 -23.80 0.83
CA ARG A 325 5.24 -24.63 0.13
C ARG A 325 6.56 -24.64 0.89
N ASP A 326 7.05 -25.87 1.11
CA ASP A 326 8.29 -26.13 1.83
C ASP A 326 8.32 -25.59 3.28
N ALA A 327 7.16 -25.35 3.90
CA ALA A 327 7.09 -24.92 5.30
C ALA A 327 7.45 -26.07 6.25
N GLU A 328 8.15 -25.74 7.34
CA GLU A 328 8.53 -26.67 8.41
C GLU A 328 7.47 -26.64 9.51
N MET A 329 6.62 -27.64 9.57
CA MET A 329 5.46 -27.71 10.47
C MET A 329 5.46 -28.99 11.32
N ALA A 330 6.62 -29.58 11.59
CA ALA A 330 6.72 -30.78 12.40
C ALA A 330 6.25 -30.53 13.84
N GLY A 331 5.42 -31.45 14.37
CA GLY A 331 4.86 -31.33 15.72
C GLY A 331 3.78 -30.24 15.87
N ILE A 332 3.26 -29.72 14.77
CA ILE A 332 2.27 -28.62 14.78
C ILE A 332 0.89 -29.08 15.29
N ASN A 333 0.13 -28.15 15.86
CA ASN A 333 -1.29 -28.34 16.13
C ASN A 333 -2.15 -27.55 15.14
N LEU A 334 -2.82 -28.25 14.22
CA LEU A 334 -3.76 -27.74 13.22
C LEU A 334 -5.18 -28.30 13.42
N SER A 335 -5.50 -28.76 14.63
CA SER A 335 -6.81 -29.36 14.87
C SER A 335 -7.96 -28.41 14.52
N GLY A 336 -8.86 -28.85 13.65
CA GLY A 336 -10.00 -28.06 13.19
C GLY A 336 -9.65 -26.85 12.32
N ALA A 337 -8.39 -26.69 11.86
CA ALA A 337 -7.99 -25.59 10.97
C ALA A 337 -8.57 -25.80 9.56
N ASP A 338 -8.83 -24.68 8.85
CA ASP A 338 -9.28 -24.68 7.47
C ASP A 338 -8.13 -24.38 6.51
N LEU A 339 -7.68 -25.41 5.77
CA LEU A 339 -6.63 -25.33 4.74
C LEU A 339 -7.23 -25.52 3.33
N THR A 340 -8.49 -25.15 3.13
CA THR A 340 -9.15 -25.25 1.82
C THR A 340 -8.39 -24.47 0.76
N GLY A 341 -8.00 -25.13 -0.33
CA GLY A 341 -7.22 -24.56 -1.42
C GLY A 341 -5.78 -24.19 -1.05
N ALA A 342 -5.29 -24.57 0.12
CA ALA A 342 -3.91 -24.28 0.53
C ALA A 342 -2.89 -24.97 -0.37
N ARG A 343 -1.75 -24.33 -0.61
CA ARG A 343 -0.61 -24.84 -1.39
C ARG A 343 0.49 -25.29 -0.43
N ALA A 344 0.49 -26.57 -0.07
CA ALA A 344 1.38 -27.15 0.93
C ALA A 344 2.33 -28.21 0.33
N ALA A 345 2.66 -28.07 -0.97
CA ALA A 345 3.61 -28.98 -1.61
C ALA A 345 4.97 -28.95 -0.90
N GLY A 346 5.50 -30.11 -0.53
CA GLY A 346 6.77 -30.27 0.19
C GLY A 346 6.74 -29.87 1.67
N ALA A 347 5.61 -29.38 2.20
CA ALA A 347 5.50 -29.02 3.61
C ALA A 347 5.69 -30.21 4.55
N ASP A 348 6.29 -29.99 5.71
CA ASP A 348 6.60 -31.04 6.69
C ASP A 348 5.67 -30.98 7.89
N PHE A 349 4.67 -31.85 7.96
CA PHE A 349 3.74 -32.04 9.08
C PHE A 349 4.06 -33.33 9.89
N SER A 350 5.28 -33.81 9.84
CA SER A 350 5.65 -35.04 10.54
C SER A 350 5.70 -34.86 12.06
N GLU A 351 5.75 -35.97 12.77
CA GLU A 351 6.10 -35.97 14.19
C GLU A 351 7.54 -35.51 14.42
N VAL A 352 7.83 -34.93 15.58
CA VAL A 352 9.17 -34.45 15.96
C VAL A 352 9.68 -35.22 17.19
N GLU A 353 10.94 -35.66 17.16
CA GLU A 353 11.57 -36.29 18.33
C GLU A 353 12.02 -35.22 19.32
N LEU A 354 11.53 -35.33 20.56
CA LEU A 354 11.93 -34.42 21.64
C LEU A 354 13.38 -34.69 22.07
N LYS A 355 14.15 -33.61 22.24
CA LYS A 355 15.53 -33.67 22.73
C LYS A 355 15.57 -33.25 24.21
N ALA A 356 16.48 -33.84 24.97
CA ALA A 356 16.81 -33.41 26.32
C ALA A 356 17.55 -32.05 26.28
N ALA A 357 17.75 -31.41 27.44
CA ALA A 357 18.41 -30.11 27.53
C ALA A 357 19.86 -30.08 27.00
N ASP A 358 20.51 -31.24 26.96
CA ASP A 358 21.86 -31.44 26.42
C ASP A 358 21.85 -31.74 24.90
N GLY A 359 20.67 -31.72 24.26
CA GLY A 359 20.49 -32.00 22.84
C GLY A 359 20.38 -33.49 22.48
N THR A 360 20.45 -34.42 23.45
CA THR A 360 20.35 -35.87 23.20
C THR A 360 18.89 -36.25 22.85
N PRO A 361 18.67 -37.16 21.87
CA PRO A 361 17.36 -37.69 21.59
C PRO A 361 16.77 -38.40 22.81
N THR A 362 15.50 -38.13 23.12
CA THR A 362 14.81 -38.78 24.27
C THR A 362 14.04 -40.04 23.88
N GLY A 363 13.89 -40.32 22.60
CA GLY A 363 13.00 -41.36 22.07
C GLY A 363 11.52 -41.05 22.19
N ARG A 364 11.16 -39.87 22.72
CA ARG A 364 9.76 -39.41 22.83
C ARG A 364 9.40 -38.59 21.60
N LEU A 365 8.30 -38.98 20.94
CA LEU A 365 7.79 -38.29 19.74
C LEU A 365 6.68 -37.33 20.15
N TRP A 366 6.73 -36.10 19.58
CA TRP A 366 5.65 -35.14 19.63
C TRP A 366 4.93 -35.18 18.30
N VAL A 367 3.68 -35.68 18.33
CA VAL A 367 2.86 -35.95 17.16
C VAL A 367 2.21 -34.65 16.65
N SER A 368 2.30 -34.40 15.35
CA SER A 368 1.51 -33.32 14.72
C SER A 368 0.02 -33.66 14.80
N ASN A 369 -0.78 -32.71 15.27
CA ASN A 369 -2.21 -32.89 15.41
C ASN A 369 -2.97 -32.13 14.31
N LEU A 370 -3.48 -32.84 13.32
CA LEU A 370 -4.28 -32.32 12.21
C LEU A 370 -5.72 -32.86 12.26
N SER A 371 -6.17 -33.29 13.45
CA SER A 371 -7.51 -33.89 13.58
C SER A 371 -8.61 -32.90 13.18
N GLY A 372 -9.54 -33.33 12.33
CA GLY A 372 -10.64 -32.50 11.83
C GLY A 372 -10.24 -31.37 10.89
N ALA A 373 -8.95 -31.25 10.51
CA ALA A 373 -8.51 -30.22 9.58
C ALA A 373 -9.13 -30.38 8.19
N GLN A 374 -9.43 -29.26 7.51
CA GLN A 374 -10.02 -29.25 6.18
C GLN A 374 -8.92 -29.02 5.14
N PHE A 375 -8.57 -30.05 4.36
CA PHE A 375 -7.64 -30.00 3.24
C PHE A 375 -8.36 -30.04 1.88
N ILE A 376 -9.58 -29.45 1.84
CA ILE A 376 -10.40 -29.47 0.62
C ILE A 376 -9.65 -28.77 -0.51
N ASP A 377 -9.50 -29.46 -1.67
CA ASP A 377 -8.79 -28.95 -2.85
C ASP A 377 -7.33 -28.50 -2.57
N ALA A 378 -6.73 -28.91 -1.46
CA ALA A 378 -5.36 -28.53 -1.10
C ALA A 378 -4.32 -29.26 -1.95
N ASP A 379 -3.18 -28.60 -2.24
CA ASP A 379 -2.03 -29.20 -2.90
C ASP A 379 -1.01 -29.70 -1.85
N LEU A 380 -0.99 -31.00 -1.62
CA LEU A 380 -0.13 -31.69 -0.66
C LEU A 380 0.94 -32.57 -1.36
N ILE A 381 1.29 -32.25 -2.61
CA ILE A 381 2.29 -33.02 -3.36
C ILE A 381 3.60 -33.08 -2.60
N GLY A 382 4.08 -34.30 -2.32
CA GLY A 382 5.34 -34.52 -1.59
C GLY A 382 5.34 -34.07 -0.14
N ALA A 383 4.19 -33.69 0.42
CA ALA A 383 4.09 -33.31 1.83
C ALA A 383 4.44 -34.47 2.76
N LYS A 384 5.11 -34.19 3.88
CA LYS A 384 5.45 -35.20 4.89
C LYS A 384 4.42 -35.17 5.99
N LEU A 385 3.69 -36.28 6.14
CA LEU A 385 2.63 -36.50 7.13
C LEU A 385 2.94 -37.74 8.00
N THR A 386 4.24 -38.13 8.06
CA THR A 386 4.67 -39.31 8.79
C THR A 386 4.34 -39.18 10.28
N GLY A 387 3.65 -40.17 10.83
CA GLY A 387 3.26 -40.23 12.24
C GLY A 387 2.19 -39.20 12.66
N ALA A 388 1.64 -38.40 11.76
CA ALA A 388 0.67 -37.35 12.09
C ALA A 388 -0.69 -37.92 12.51
N ASN A 389 -1.38 -37.24 13.42
CA ASN A 389 -2.78 -37.51 13.75
C ASN A 389 -3.69 -36.76 12.77
N LEU A 390 -4.35 -37.50 11.88
CA LEU A 390 -5.24 -37.01 10.84
C LEU A 390 -6.73 -37.38 11.09
N LYS A 391 -7.06 -37.83 12.29
CA LYS A 391 -8.43 -38.27 12.60
C LYS A 391 -9.51 -37.32 12.16
N GLY A 392 -10.42 -37.79 11.33
CA GLY A 392 -11.55 -37.01 10.84
C GLY A 392 -11.15 -35.85 9.90
N ALA A 393 -9.91 -35.78 9.43
CA ALA A 393 -9.50 -34.76 8.46
C ALA A 393 -10.17 -34.98 7.10
N ASN A 394 -10.48 -33.89 6.40
CA ASN A 394 -11.18 -33.88 5.12
C ASN A 394 -10.22 -33.58 3.96
N PHE A 395 -10.03 -34.56 3.07
CA PHE A 395 -9.14 -34.48 1.91
C PHE A 395 -9.92 -34.43 0.57
N GLN A 396 -11.16 -34.00 0.56
CA GLN A 396 -11.94 -33.89 -0.67
C GLN A 396 -11.20 -33.04 -1.71
N GLY A 397 -10.93 -33.60 -2.91
CA GLY A 397 -10.24 -32.90 -3.99
C GLY A 397 -8.74 -32.64 -3.75
N ALA A 398 -8.21 -32.99 -2.57
CA ALA A 398 -6.77 -32.78 -2.28
C ALA A 398 -5.86 -33.63 -3.17
N ARG A 399 -4.71 -33.08 -3.54
CA ARG A 399 -3.66 -33.72 -4.33
C ARG A 399 -2.57 -34.26 -3.40
N LEU A 400 -2.44 -35.60 -3.32
CA LEU A 400 -1.54 -36.30 -2.40
C LEU A 400 -0.40 -37.03 -3.09
N THR A 401 -0.14 -36.73 -4.36
CA THR A 401 0.92 -37.41 -5.14
C THR A 401 2.25 -37.35 -4.38
N ARG A 402 2.85 -38.52 -4.09
CA ARG A 402 4.10 -38.69 -3.31
C ARG A 402 4.04 -38.12 -1.87
N ALA A 403 2.87 -37.91 -1.29
CA ALA A 403 2.77 -37.55 0.13
C ALA A 403 3.17 -38.72 1.03
N HIS A 404 3.85 -38.47 2.14
CA HIS A 404 4.39 -39.51 3.04
C HIS A 404 3.43 -39.70 4.21
N LEU A 405 2.54 -40.70 4.12
CA LEU A 405 1.53 -41.04 5.14
C LEU A 405 1.93 -42.19 6.10
N ARG A 406 3.20 -42.59 6.10
CA ARG A 406 3.65 -43.74 6.91
C ARG A 406 3.42 -43.49 8.40
N GLY A 407 2.66 -44.37 9.06
CA GLY A 407 2.37 -44.30 10.50
C GLY A 407 1.37 -43.21 10.89
N ALA A 408 0.81 -42.49 9.93
CA ALA A 408 -0.25 -41.51 10.21
C ALA A 408 -1.55 -42.22 10.66
N ASP A 409 -2.26 -41.58 11.60
CA ASP A 409 -3.58 -42.02 12.05
C ASP A 409 -4.66 -41.44 11.15
N LEU A 410 -5.24 -42.27 10.29
CA LEU A 410 -6.19 -41.90 9.24
C LEU A 410 -7.68 -42.22 9.64
N ASP A 411 -7.95 -42.51 10.90
CA ASP A 411 -9.29 -42.89 11.35
C ASP A 411 -10.31 -41.77 11.07
N GLY A 412 -11.40 -42.12 10.40
CA GLY A 412 -12.45 -41.18 10.03
C GLY A 412 -12.11 -40.18 8.92
N CYS A 413 -10.96 -40.29 8.23
CA CYS A 413 -10.68 -39.53 7.03
C CYS A 413 -11.51 -39.92 5.84
N ASN A 414 -11.78 -39.00 4.91
CA ASN A 414 -12.48 -39.28 3.63
C ASN A 414 -11.54 -39.52 2.45
N LEU A 415 -10.33 -40.04 2.70
CA LEU A 415 -9.37 -40.38 1.65
C LEU A 415 -9.91 -41.44 0.70
N THR A 416 -9.79 -41.24 -0.60
CA THR A 416 -10.15 -42.22 -1.61
C THR A 416 -9.00 -43.23 -1.83
N THR A 417 -9.34 -44.40 -2.40
CA THR A 417 -8.34 -45.40 -2.77
C THR A 417 -7.32 -44.87 -3.77
N ASP A 418 -7.75 -43.98 -4.68
CA ASP A 418 -6.86 -43.36 -5.67
C ASP A 418 -5.86 -42.41 -5.01
N GLN A 419 -6.31 -41.55 -4.07
CA GLN A 419 -5.44 -40.67 -3.29
C GLN A 419 -4.40 -41.43 -2.46
N LEU A 420 -4.81 -42.57 -1.87
CA LEU A 420 -3.89 -43.43 -1.13
C LEU A 420 -2.85 -44.10 -2.07
N ALA A 421 -3.28 -44.50 -3.28
CA ALA A 421 -2.37 -45.04 -4.29
C ALA A 421 -1.39 -43.99 -4.82
N GLU A 422 -1.82 -42.76 -5.04
CA GLU A 422 -0.98 -41.62 -5.41
C GLU A 422 0.06 -41.29 -4.35
N ALA A 423 -0.31 -41.31 -3.08
CA ALA A 423 0.60 -41.08 -1.96
C ALA A 423 1.65 -42.18 -1.85
N ALA A 424 1.29 -43.42 -2.15
CA ALA A 424 2.19 -44.58 -2.12
C ALA A 424 3.11 -44.71 -3.37
N SER A 425 2.86 -43.92 -4.44
CA SER A 425 3.65 -43.97 -5.68
C SER A 425 5.08 -43.53 -5.42
N ARG A 426 6.03 -44.46 -5.51
CA ARG A 426 7.48 -44.18 -5.52
C ARG A 426 7.89 -43.58 -6.87
N PRO A 427 8.93 -42.72 -6.93
CA PRO A 427 9.48 -42.21 -8.19
C PRO A 427 10.11 -43.32 -9.03
#